data_713d088f2acecbe355fa2ff1ae167754
#
_entry.id   713d088f2acecbe355fa2ff1ae167754
#
_cell.length_a   1.000
_cell.length_b   1.000
_cell.length_c   1.000
_cell.angle_alpha   90.00
_cell.angle_beta   90.00
_cell.angle_gamma   90.00
#
_symmetry.space_group_name_H-M   'P 1'
#
loop_
_entity.id
_entity.type
_entity.pdbx_description
1 polymer ?
#
loop_
_entity_poly.entity_id
_entity_poly.type
_entity_poly.pdbx_seq_one_letter_code
_entity_poly.pdbx_strand_id
1 'polypeptide(L)'
;LAATFDRLGIKTGVDVGGVLAAAEDVVRPFLPRLPFMDRASITQGQAGVYSSFLLHAERASERYGVPAHAILQKVGEAGYVGGQEDMIIEVALRLAEERDLGDLAGQGVR
;
A
#
# COMPACT_ATOMS: atom_id res chain seq x y z
N LEU A 1 -7.26 13.06 14.13
CA LEU A 1 -8.26 14.12 13.79
C LEU A 1 -8.89 14.71 15.04
N ALA A 2 -9.50 13.88 15.92
CA ALA A 2 -10.14 14.39 17.14
C ALA A 2 -9.19 15.17 18.06
N ALA A 3 -7.97 14.65 18.25
CA ALA A 3 -6.95 15.33 19.05
C ALA A 3 -6.51 16.67 18.43
N THR A 4 -6.44 16.74 17.12
CA THR A 4 -6.09 17.98 16.39
C THR A 4 -7.17 19.05 16.60
N PHE A 5 -8.43 18.68 16.45
CA PHE A 5 -9.54 19.61 16.71
C PHE A 5 -9.60 20.07 18.15
N ASP A 6 -9.36 19.15 19.10
CA ASP A 6 -9.31 19.49 20.52
C ASP A 6 -8.21 20.53 20.79
N ARG A 7 -7.02 20.34 20.22
CA ARG A 7 -5.91 21.31 20.33
C ARG A 7 -6.25 22.69 19.74
N LEU A 8 -7.04 22.72 18.68
CA LEU A 8 -7.51 23.96 18.04
C LEU A 8 -8.69 24.61 18.77
N GLY A 9 -9.17 24.03 19.86
CA GLY A 9 -10.33 24.52 20.62
C GLY A 9 -11.68 24.25 19.94
N ILE A 10 -11.72 23.34 18.97
CA ILE A 10 -12.95 22.96 18.27
C ILE A 10 -13.61 21.80 19.02
N LYS A 11 -14.84 22.00 19.47
CA LYS A 11 -15.61 20.98 20.19
C LYS A 11 -16.24 20.01 19.19
N THR A 12 -15.81 18.73 19.23
CA THR A 12 -16.34 17.68 18.38
C THR A 12 -17.35 16.77 19.09
N GLY A 13 -17.42 16.83 20.43
CA GLY A 13 -18.17 15.88 21.23
C GLY A 13 -17.47 14.52 21.44
N VAL A 14 -16.25 14.37 20.91
CA VAL A 14 -15.45 13.15 21.05
C VAL A 14 -14.58 13.23 22.30
N ASP A 15 -14.62 12.21 23.14
CA ASP A 15 -13.68 12.04 24.24
C ASP A 15 -12.36 11.50 23.69
N VAL A 16 -11.37 12.37 23.54
CA VAL A 16 -10.04 12.03 22.96
C VAL A 16 -9.35 10.96 23.79
N GLY A 17 -9.35 11.07 25.13
CA GLY A 17 -8.75 10.06 26.01
C GLY A 17 -9.41 8.68 25.84
N GLY A 18 -10.74 8.64 25.74
CA GLY A 18 -11.48 7.41 25.50
C GLY A 18 -11.19 6.77 24.16
N VAL A 19 -11.04 7.58 23.09
CA VAL A 19 -10.67 7.08 21.76
C VAL A 19 -9.25 6.51 21.76
N LEU A 20 -8.30 7.17 22.42
CA LEU A 20 -6.93 6.69 22.54
C LEU A 20 -6.87 5.36 23.32
N ALA A 21 -7.60 5.25 24.42
CA ALA A 21 -7.69 4.01 25.19
C ALA A 21 -8.31 2.89 24.36
N ALA A 22 -9.40 3.14 23.65
CA ALA A 22 -10.04 2.15 22.78
C ALA A 22 -9.09 1.71 21.65
N ALA A 23 -8.37 2.62 21.04
CA ALA A 23 -7.40 2.28 19.99
C ALA A 23 -6.30 1.35 20.50
N GLU A 24 -5.75 1.62 21.67
CA GLU A 24 -4.63 0.85 22.21
C GLU A 24 -5.06 -0.44 22.88
N ASP A 25 -6.12 -0.41 23.67
CA ASP A 25 -6.53 -1.53 24.53
C ASP A 25 -7.49 -2.50 23.82
N VAL A 26 -8.28 -2.01 22.86
CA VAL A 26 -9.31 -2.80 22.19
C VAL A 26 -8.93 -3.14 20.76
N VAL A 27 -8.56 -2.14 19.95
CA VAL A 27 -8.32 -2.33 18.50
C VAL A 27 -6.95 -2.92 18.22
N ARG A 28 -5.90 -2.39 18.83
CA ARG A 28 -4.52 -2.81 18.57
C ARG A 28 -4.28 -4.31 18.72
N PRO A 29 -4.82 -5.01 19.74
CA PRO A 29 -4.62 -6.46 19.88
C PRO A 29 -5.18 -7.29 18.71
N PHE A 30 -6.15 -6.77 17.95
CA PHE A 30 -6.75 -7.44 16.81
C PHE A 30 -6.03 -7.17 15.48
N LEU A 31 -5.10 -6.22 15.45
CA LEU A 31 -4.38 -5.90 14.22
C LEU A 31 -3.32 -6.96 13.93
N PRO A 32 -3.33 -7.58 12.75
CA PRO A 32 -2.31 -8.55 12.37
C PRO A 32 -0.94 -7.87 12.17
N ARG A 33 -0.93 -6.58 11.85
CA ARG A 33 0.24 -5.71 11.81
C ARG A 33 -0.16 -4.28 12.11
N LEU A 34 0.77 -3.49 12.65
CA LEU A 34 0.54 -2.07 12.86
C LEU A 34 0.65 -1.31 11.54
N PRO A 35 -0.26 -0.36 11.28
CA PRO A 35 -0.12 0.52 10.12
C PRO A 35 1.09 1.46 10.32
N PHE A 36 1.83 1.69 9.25
CA PHE A 36 2.89 2.70 9.23
C PHE A 36 3.07 3.24 7.81
N MET A 37 3.70 4.40 7.72
CA MET A 37 3.92 5.04 6.41
C MET A 37 5.29 4.63 5.87
N ASP A 38 5.28 3.87 4.79
CA ASP A 38 6.45 3.47 4.04
C ASP A 38 6.31 3.82 2.55
N ARG A 39 7.29 3.44 1.75
CA ARG A 39 7.28 3.72 0.31
C ARG A 39 6.05 3.14 -0.37
N ALA A 40 5.69 1.90 -0.08
CA ALA A 40 4.55 1.23 -0.72
C ALA A 40 3.22 1.88 -0.35
N SER A 41 2.99 2.19 0.93
CA SER A 41 1.74 2.81 1.37
C SER A 41 1.56 4.23 0.83
N ILE A 42 2.65 4.99 0.74
CA ILE A 42 2.60 6.36 0.17
C ILE A 42 2.36 6.28 -1.34
N THR A 43 3.03 5.38 -2.05
CA THR A 43 2.83 5.17 -3.49
C THR A 43 1.40 4.74 -3.79
N GLN A 44 0.82 3.87 -2.96
CA GLN A 44 -0.58 3.47 -3.07
C GLN A 44 -1.51 4.69 -3.09
N GLY A 45 -1.35 5.59 -2.14
CA GLY A 45 -2.15 6.82 -2.06
C GLY A 45 -1.92 7.74 -3.26
N GLN A 46 -0.65 7.95 -3.64
CA GLN A 46 -0.27 8.78 -4.78
C GLN A 46 -0.81 8.25 -6.11
N ALA A 47 -0.78 6.94 -6.31
CA ALA A 47 -1.29 6.30 -7.52
C ALA A 47 -2.82 6.17 -7.56
N GLY A 48 -3.50 6.53 -6.48
CA GLY A 48 -4.95 6.41 -6.38
C GLY A 48 -5.45 4.97 -6.33
N VAL A 49 -4.64 4.07 -5.78
CA VAL A 49 -4.95 2.64 -5.71
C VAL A 49 -5.74 2.31 -4.44
N TYR A 50 -6.72 1.46 -4.59
CA TYR A 50 -7.55 1.01 -3.47
C TYR A 50 -6.71 0.29 -2.40
N SER A 51 -7.01 0.51 -1.13
CA SER A 51 -6.18 0.02 -0.01
C SER A 51 -6.06 -1.50 0.06
N SER A 52 -7.03 -2.25 -0.45
CA SER A 52 -6.97 -3.71 -0.51
C SER A 52 -5.81 -4.26 -1.36
N PHE A 53 -5.28 -3.47 -2.30
CA PHE A 53 -4.18 -3.88 -3.17
C PHE A 53 -2.81 -3.92 -2.47
N LEU A 54 -2.62 -3.20 -1.36
CA LEU A 54 -1.31 -3.05 -0.73
C LEU A 54 -0.68 -4.39 -0.32
N LEU A 55 -1.40 -5.22 0.43
CA LEU A 55 -0.90 -6.53 0.87
C LEU A 55 -0.66 -7.49 -0.30
N HIS A 56 -1.52 -7.45 -1.31
CA HIS A 56 -1.37 -8.24 -2.52
C HIS A 56 -0.14 -7.83 -3.31
N ALA A 57 0.14 -6.52 -3.42
CA ALA A 57 1.34 -6.00 -4.07
C ALA A 57 2.61 -6.39 -3.31
N GLU A 58 2.61 -6.32 -1.99
CA GLU A 58 3.73 -6.75 -1.15
C GLU A 58 4.02 -8.25 -1.32
N ARG A 59 3.00 -9.10 -1.32
CA ARG A 59 3.16 -10.55 -1.55
C ARG A 59 3.68 -10.86 -2.95
N ALA A 60 3.16 -10.17 -3.96
CA ALA A 60 3.64 -10.33 -5.33
C ALA A 60 5.09 -9.85 -5.48
N SER A 61 5.46 -8.79 -4.80
CA SER A 61 6.84 -8.28 -4.74
C SER A 61 7.79 -9.35 -4.19
N GLU A 62 7.44 -10.00 -3.09
CA GLU A 62 8.24 -11.08 -2.51
C GLU A 62 8.36 -12.27 -3.45
N ARG A 63 7.27 -12.63 -4.12
CA ARG A 63 7.21 -13.83 -4.98
C ARG A 63 7.94 -13.64 -6.31
N TYR A 64 7.80 -12.49 -6.95
CA TYR A 64 8.29 -12.25 -8.30
C TYR A 64 9.53 -11.33 -8.37
N GLY A 65 9.98 -10.82 -7.23
CA GLY A 65 11.19 -10.00 -7.15
C GLY A 65 11.08 -8.63 -7.81
N VAL A 66 9.87 -8.08 -7.94
CA VAL A 66 9.64 -6.72 -8.46
C VAL A 66 9.19 -5.80 -7.32
N PRO A 67 9.58 -4.53 -7.33
CA PRO A 67 9.24 -3.61 -6.23
C PRO A 67 7.73 -3.41 -6.07
N ALA A 68 7.21 -3.49 -4.84
CA ALA A 68 5.79 -3.30 -4.57
C ALA A 68 5.27 -1.95 -5.06
N HIS A 69 6.06 -0.87 -4.93
CA HIS A 69 5.67 0.45 -5.42
C HIS A 69 5.52 0.49 -6.95
N ALA A 70 6.34 -0.25 -7.70
CA ALA A 70 6.21 -0.35 -9.15
C ALA A 70 4.92 -1.07 -9.55
N ILE A 71 4.57 -2.15 -8.84
CA ILE A 71 3.29 -2.85 -9.03
C ILE A 71 2.12 -1.90 -8.78
N LEU A 72 2.14 -1.16 -7.68
CA LEU A 72 1.08 -0.22 -7.31
C LEU A 72 0.92 0.92 -8.32
N GLN A 73 2.02 1.44 -8.85
CA GLN A 73 1.97 2.45 -9.91
C GLN A 73 1.28 1.93 -11.17
N LYS A 74 1.62 0.72 -11.61
CA LYS A 74 1.00 0.09 -12.79
C LYS A 74 -0.48 -0.24 -12.57
N VAL A 75 -0.84 -0.70 -11.39
CA VAL A 75 -2.23 -0.91 -10.99
C VAL A 75 -3.02 0.40 -11.05
N GLY A 76 -2.44 1.49 -10.55
CA GLY A 76 -3.04 2.82 -10.62
C GLY A 76 -3.22 3.31 -12.07
N GLU A 77 -2.20 3.15 -12.91
CA GLU A 77 -2.28 3.50 -14.35
C GLU A 77 -3.37 2.70 -15.08
N ALA A 78 -3.53 1.43 -14.75
CA ALA A 78 -4.55 0.56 -15.34
C ALA A 78 -5.96 0.85 -14.82
N GLY A 79 -6.10 1.55 -13.69
CA GLY A 79 -7.38 1.90 -13.10
C GLY A 79 -8.13 0.72 -12.48
N TYR A 80 -7.44 -0.32 -12.03
CA TYR A 80 -8.07 -1.46 -11.35
C TYR A 80 -8.74 -1.03 -10.05
N VAL A 81 -9.88 -1.61 -9.75
CA VAL A 81 -10.70 -1.32 -8.58
C VAL A 81 -10.80 -2.50 -7.63
N GLY A 82 -11.34 -2.28 -6.45
CA GLY A 82 -11.58 -3.35 -5.47
C GLY A 82 -12.33 -4.53 -6.12
N GLY A 83 -11.89 -5.75 -5.83
CA GLY A 83 -12.36 -6.98 -6.47
C GLY A 83 -11.49 -7.47 -7.63
N GLN A 84 -10.52 -6.66 -8.08
CA GLN A 84 -9.59 -7.01 -9.16
C GLN A 84 -8.16 -7.25 -8.63
N GLU A 85 -8.02 -7.70 -7.39
CA GLU A 85 -6.73 -7.94 -6.75
C GLU A 85 -5.91 -9.05 -7.43
N ASP A 86 -6.56 -9.96 -8.14
CA ASP A 86 -5.91 -10.99 -8.96
C ASP A 86 -5.08 -10.40 -10.12
N MET A 87 -5.44 -9.22 -10.60
CA MET A 87 -4.70 -8.52 -11.66
C MET A 87 -3.28 -8.11 -11.21
N ILE A 88 -3.01 -8.03 -9.92
CA ILE A 88 -1.68 -7.75 -9.38
C ILE A 88 -0.66 -8.81 -9.83
N ILE A 89 -1.05 -10.07 -9.88
CA ILE A 89 -0.16 -11.15 -10.32
C ILE A 89 0.25 -10.94 -11.78
N GLU A 90 -0.69 -10.58 -12.64
CA GLU A 90 -0.41 -10.29 -14.05
C GLU A 90 0.54 -9.08 -14.20
N VAL A 91 0.29 -8.02 -13.45
CA VAL A 91 1.16 -6.83 -13.44
C VAL A 91 2.57 -7.19 -12.97
N ALA A 92 2.68 -7.95 -11.88
CA ALA A 92 3.98 -8.35 -11.34
C ALA A 92 4.78 -9.23 -12.32
N LEU A 93 4.12 -10.18 -12.98
CA LEU A 93 4.74 -11.02 -14.01
C LEU A 93 5.24 -10.20 -15.19
N ARG A 94 4.45 -9.27 -15.67
CA ARG A 94 4.83 -8.37 -16.78
C ARG A 94 6.05 -7.52 -16.43
N LEU A 95 6.08 -6.95 -15.23
CA LEU A 95 7.23 -6.19 -14.74
C LEU A 95 8.48 -7.07 -14.59
N ALA A 96 8.33 -8.31 -14.14
CA ALA A 96 9.44 -9.25 -14.05
C ALA A 96 10.00 -9.60 -15.43
N GLU A 97 9.15 -9.83 -16.41
CA GLU A 97 9.54 -10.09 -17.80
C GLU A 97 10.29 -8.88 -18.42
N GLU A 98 9.76 -7.67 -18.22
CA GLU A 98 10.40 -6.43 -18.69
C GLU A 98 11.78 -6.25 -18.07
N ARG A 99 11.94 -6.51 -16.78
CA ARG A 99 13.22 -6.46 -16.09
C ARG A 99 14.20 -7.47 -16.71
N ASP A 100 13.78 -8.72 -16.87
CA ASP A 100 14.65 -9.79 -17.38
C ASP A 100 15.09 -9.52 -18.82
N LEU A 101 14.21 -8.99 -19.66
CA LEU A 101 14.53 -8.54 -21.01
C LEU A 101 15.49 -7.35 -21.01
N GLY A 102 15.30 -6.40 -20.08
CA GLY A 102 16.21 -5.28 -19.90
C GLY A 102 17.62 -5.72 -19.49
N ASP A 103 17.72 -6.67 -18.58
CA ASP A 103 18.99 -7.24 -18.13
C ASP A 103 19.72 -7.98 -19.27
N LEU A 104 18.99 -8.75 -20.07
CA LEU A 104 19.55 -9.44 -21.25
C LEU A 104 20.03 -8.45 -22.31
N ALA A 105 19.28 -7.40 -22.58
CA ALA A 105 19.67 -6.34 -23.51
C ALA A 105 20.93 -5.58 -23.02
N GLY A 106 21.02 -5.32 -21.70
CA GLY A 106 22.21 -4.72 -21.07
C GLY A 106 23.47 -5.59 -21.19
N GLN A 107 23.32 -6.91 -21.12
CA GLN A 107 24.44 -7.84 -21.31
C GLN A 107 24.88 -7.98 -22.78
N GLY A 108 23.98 -7.72 -23.73
CA GLY A 108 24.28 -7.80 -25.16
C GLY A 108 24.99 -6.58 -25.75
N VAL A 109 25.20 -5.52 -24.99
CA VAL A 109 25.76 -4.23 -25.45
C VAL A 109 27.26 -4.12 -25.17
N ARG A 110 27.94 -5.19 -24.89
CA ARG A 110 29.40 -5.16 -24.71
C ARG A 110 30.15 -5.08 -26.02
#